data_8f4eb4963fd91471975b43f3042aab89
#
_entry.id   8f4eb4963fd91471975b43f3042aab89
#
_cell.length_a   1.000
_cell.length_b   1.000
_cell.length_c   1.000
_cell.angle_alpha   90.00
_cell.angle_beta   90.00
_cell.angle_gamma   90.00
#
_symmetry.space_group_name_H-M   'P 1'
#
loop_
_entity.id
_entity.type
_entity.pdbx_description
1 polymer ?
#
loop_
_entity_poly.entity_id
_entity_poly.type
_entity_poly.pdbx_seq_one_letter_code
_entity_poly.pdbx_strand_id
1 'polypeptide(L)'
;MLKHILATMTGLLFFGGAVSTAKAPPPQPIKPIQAMQAVDYQIRETIPEPPIPADARHPEWWALAREIGWDEDQMMTLDYVIHRESRGQTSAFNPKDPNGGSRCLIQINGSWTRWLRDKGVLTKADDLYNPRTCLTAGLTIYQYGIDRYGYGWSPWAIRRP
;
A
#
# COMPACT_ATOMS: atom_id res chain seq x y z
N MET A 1 2.47 39.88 58.51
CA MET A 1 1.55 39.31 59.51
C MET A 1 1.58 37.81 59.42
N LEU A 2 2.08 37.26 60.48
CA LEU A 2 2.29 35.85 60.80
C LEU A 2 0.95 35.17 61.05
N LYS A 3 0.72 33.92 60.64
CA LYS A 3 -0.04 32.91 61.39
C LYS A 3 0.21 31.50 60.85
N HIS A 4 0.84 30.76 61.73
CA HIS A 4 0.96 29.30 61.82
C HIS A 4 -0.38 28.61 61.87
N ILE A 5 -0.33 27.28 61.63
CA ILE A 5 -1.04 26.19 62.33
C ILE A 5 -1.05 25.04 61.35
N LEU A 6 -0.74 23.86 61.57
CA LEU A 6 -0.48 22.85 62.58
C LEU A 6 -0.58 21.50 61.89
N ALA A 7 0.35 20.66 62.13
CA ALA A 7 0.42 19.27 61.68
C ALA A 7 -0.67 18.41 62.33
N THR A 8 -1.20 17.46 61.61
CA THR A 8 -1.80 16.25 62.19
C THR A 8 -1.34 15.02 61.44
N MET A 9 -0.51 14.26 62.15
CA MET A 9 -0.23 12.84 61.85
C MET A 9 -1.48 12.01 62.11
N THR A 10 -1.84 11.12 61.25
CA THR A 10 -2.64 9.96 61.65
C THR A 10 -2.45 8.80 60.66
N GLY A 11 -1.89 7.73 61.16
CA GLY A 11 -2.36 6.35 61.00
C GLY A 11 -1.97 5.59 59.73
N LEU A 12 -0.83 4.92 59.84
CA LEU A 12 -0.46 3.80 58.96
C LEU A 12 -1.38 2.60 59.27
N LEU A 13 -2.25 2.23 58.36
CA LEU A 13 -2.91 0.93 58.37
C LEU A 13 -2.32 0.07 57.23
N PHE A 14 -1.45 -0.86 57.61
CA PHE A 14 -0.99 -1.95 56.76
C PHE A 14 -2.14 -2.92 56.52
N PHE A 15 -2.77 -2.88 55.36
CA PHE A 15 -3.54 -4.00 54.84
C PHE A 15 -2.60 -4.92 54.04
N GLY A 16 -2.19 -6.01 54.69
CA GLY A 16 -1.52 -7.11 54.02
C GLY A 16 -2.50 -7.82 53.10
N GLY A 17 -2.55 -7.40 51.85
CA GLY A 17 -3.25 -8.12 50.78
C GLY A 17 -2.37 -9.28 50.31
N ALA A 18 -2.81 -10.52 50.54
CA ALA A 18 -2.20 -11.72 49.99
C ALA A 18 -2.30 -11.62 48.43
N VAL A 19 -1.15 -11.49 47.78
CA VAL A 19 -1.05 -11.54 46.32
C VAL A 19 -1.23 -13.04 45.93
N SER A 20 -2.44 -13.40 45.51
CA SER A 20 -2.71 -14.68 44.90
C SER A 20 -1.98 -14.74 43.56
N THR A 21 -0.88 -15.48 43.48
CA THR A 21 -0.21 -15.81 42.22
C THR A 21 -1.05 -16.81 41.44
N ALA A 22 -2.10 -16.32 40.76
CA ALA A 22 -2.80 -17.10 39.77
C ALA A 22 -1.83 -17.47 38.66
N LYS A 23 -1.43 -18.73 38.58
CA LYS A 23 -0.62 -19.26 37.48
C LYS A 23 -1.34 -19.02 36.18
N ALA A 24 -0.72 -18.27 35.25
CA ALA A 24 -1.26 -18.02 33.95
C ALA A 24 -1.63 -19.36 33.25
N PRO A 25 -2.79 -19.45 32.59
CA PRO A 25 -3.13 -20.64 31.83
C PRO A 25 -2.08 -20.88 30.73
N PRO A 26 -1.78 -22.15 30.42
CA PRO A 26 -0.84 -22.48 29.37
C PRO A 26 -1.30 -21.84 28.05
N PRO A 27 -0.36 -21.34 27.22
CA PRO A 27 -0.73 -20.77 25.92
C PRO A 27 -1.49 -21.83 25.11
N GLN A 28 -2.67 -21.42 24.63
CA GLN A 28 -3.46 -22.25 23.72
C GLN A 28 -2.64 -22.51 22.45
N PRO A 29 -2.63 -23.75 21.92
CA PRO A 29 -1.97 -23.99 20.63
C PRO A 29 -2.59 -23.10 19.58
N ILE A 30 -1.78 -22.20 19.01
CA ILE A 30 -2.13 -21.35 17.89
C ILE A 30 -2.47 -22.29 16.73
N LYS A 31 -3.75 -22.41 16.38
CA LYS A 31 -4.15 -23.11 15.16
C LYS A 31 -3.44 -22.46 13.98
N PRO A 32 -2.72 -23.22 13.15
CA PRO A 32 -1.77 -22.65 12.24
C PRO A 32 -2.48 -21.82 11.15
N ILE A 33 -2.25 -20.52 11.17
CA ILE A 33 -2.46 -19.61 10.04
C ILE A 33 -1.74 -20.15 8.77
N GLN A 34 -0.70 -20.94 8.96
CA GLN A 34 0.07 -21.64 7.93
C GLN A 34 -0.77 -22.61 7.06
N ALA A 35 -1.80 -23.24 7.59
CA ALA A 35 -2.63 -24.16 6.79
C ALA A 35 -3.55 -23.40 5.82
N MET A 36 -4.07 -22.24 6.21
CA MET A 36 -4.87 -21.40 5.31
C MET A 36 -4.01 -20.76 4.21
N GLN A 37 -2.79 -20.30 4.55
CA GLN A 37 -1.86 -19.73 3.57
C GLN A 37 -1.36 -20.78 2.57
N ALA A 38 -1.13 -22.02 3.00
CA ALA A 38 -0.72 -23.10 2.10
C ALA A 38 -1.83 -23.50 1.12
N VAL A 39 -3.09 -23.52 1.57
CA VAL A 39 -4.24 -23.83 0.69
C VAL A 39 -4.46 -22.70 -0.34
N ASP A 40 -4.34 -21.45 0.07
CA ASP A 40 -4.50 -20.29 -0.82
C ASP A 40 -3.36 -20.24 -1.86
N TYR A 41 -2.14 -20.60 -1.46
CA TYR A 41 -1.00 -20.72 -2.36
C TYR A 41 -1.19 -21.84 -3.40
N GLN A 42 -1.63 -23.03 -2.97
CA GLN A 42 -1.87 -24.16 -3.87
C GLN A 42 -3.03 -23.91 -4.85
N ILE A 43 -4.08 -23.20 -4.42
CA ILE A 43 -5.19 -22.81 -5.30
C ILE A 43 -4.71 -21.84 -6.39
N ARG A 44 -3.81 -20.90 -6.06
CA ARG A 44 -3.22 -20.00 -7.05
C ARG A 44 -2.36 -20.72 -8.09
N GLU A 45 -1.64 -21.77 -7.72
CA GLU A 45 -0.85 -22.57 -8.67
C GLU A 45 -1.70 -23.40 -9.66
N THR A 46 -2.97 -23.64 -9.34
CA THR A 46 -3.85 -24.50 -10.18
C THR A 46 -4.73 -23.72 -11.16
N ILE A 47 -4.84 -22.40 -11.03
CA ILE A 47 -5.57 -21.57 -11.98
C ILE A 47 -4.55 -20.98 -12.97
N PRO A 48 -4.55 -21.42 -14.25
CA PRO A 48 -3.66 -20.83 -15.23
C PRO A 48 -3.93 -19.32 -15.34
N GLU A 49 -2.87 -18.53 -15.36
CA GLU A 49 -3.01 -17.08 -15.60
C GLU A 49 -3.72 -16.85 -16.94
N PRO A 50 -4.64 -15.89 -17.02
CA PRO A 50 -5.27 -15.53 -18.28
C PRO A 50 -4.20 -15.18 -19.32
N PRO A 51 -4.38 -15.58 -20.59
CA PRO A 51 -3.43 -15.25 -21.65
C PRO A 51 -3.36 -13.72 -21.83
N ILE A 52 -2.17 -13.23 -22.10
CA ILE A 52 -1.98 -11.81 -22.44
C ILE A 52 -2.57 -11.60 -23.85
N PRO A 53 -3.46 -10.60 -24.05
CA PRO A 53 -4.02 -10.30 -25.37
C PRO A 53 -2.93 -10.02 -26.41
N ALA A 54 -3.14 -10.49 -27.64
CA ALA A 54 -2.16 -10.33 -28.73
C ALA A 54 -1.92 -8.86 -29.14
N ASP A 55 -2.85 -7.98 -28.83
CA ASP A 55 -2.80 -6.53 -29.08
C ASP A 55 -2.25 -5.72 -27.88
N ALA A 56 -1.82 -6.39 -26.82
CA ALA A 56 -1.10 -5.73 -25.72
C ALA A 56 0.19 -5.10 -26.26
N ARG A 57 0.43 -3.83 -25.88
CA ARG A 57 1.56 -3.03 -26.37
C ARG A 57 2.81 -3.22 -25.51
N HIS A 58 2.60 -3.57 -24.25
CA HIS A 58 3.64 -3.72 -23.22
C HIS A 58 3.44 -5.02 -22.41
N PRO A 59 3.39 -6.19 -23.08
CA PRO A 59 3.13 -7.47 -22.44
C PRO A 59 4.17 -7.80 -21.34
N GLU A 60 5.37 -7.22 -21.42
CA GLU A 60 6.45 -7.39 -20.46
C GLU A 60 6.09 -6.92 -19.03
N TRP A 61 5.09 -6.04 -18.86
CA TRP A 61 4.67 -5.53 -17.55
C TRP A 61 3.49 -6.29 -16.95
N TRP A 62 2.83 -7.15 -17.70
CA TRP A 62 1.60 -7.80 -17.26
C TRP A 62 1.78 -8.73 -16.07
N ALA A 63 2.80 -9.61 -16.09
CA ALA A 63 3.07 -10.51 -14.97
C ALA A 63 3.35 -9.74 -13.67
N LEU A 64 4.16 -8.68 -13.76
CA LEU A 64 4.45 -7.84 -12.60
C LEU A 64 3.21 -7.10 -12.09
N ALA A 65 2.37 -6.59 -12.98
CA ALA A 65 1.15 -5.90 -12.61
C ALA A 65 0.16 -6.84 -11.89
N ARG A 66 -0.03 -8.07 -12.40
CA ARG A 66 -0.83 -9.13 -11.75
C ARG A 66 -0.30 -9.47 -10.35
N GLU A 67 1.02 -9.66 -10.23
CA GLU A 67 1.67 -9.95 -8.94
C GLU A 67 1.44 -8.83 -7.90
N ILE A 68 1.38 -7.57 -8.34
CA ILE A 68 1.10 -6.41 -7.49
C ILE A 68 -0.37 -6.35 -7.08
N GLY A 69 -1.28 -6.93 -7.89
CA GLY A 69 -2.71 -6.99 -7.61
C GLY A 69 -3.58 -6.10 -8.50
N TRP A 70 -3.09 -5.74 -9.70
CA TRP A 70 -3.96 -5.16 -10.72
C TRP A 70 -4.94 -6.22 -11.23
N ASP A 71 -6.23 -5.90 -11.28
CA ASP A 71 -7.27 -6.80 -11.75
C ASP A 71 -7.25 -6.93 -13.29
N GLU A 72 -7.69 -8.08 -13.81
CA GLU A 72 -7.65 -8.37 -15.25
C GLU A 72 -8.45 -7.38 -16.11
N ASP A 73 -9.56 -6.85 -15.59
CA ASP A 73 -10.38 -5.83 -16.27
C ASP A 73 -9.67 -4.47 -16.40
N GLN A 74 -8.62 -4.25 -15.61
CA GLN A 74 -7.81 -3.03 -15.61
C GLN A 74 -6.60 -3.14 -16.55
N MET A 75 -6.16 -4.37 -16.88
CA MET A 75 -4.87 -4.62 -17.52
C MET A 75 -4.72 -3.96 -18.88
N MET A 76 -5.74 -4.01 -19.74
CA MET A 76 -5.69 -3.34 -21.06
C MET A 76 -5.63 -1.82 -20.94
N THR A 77 -6.33 -1.24 -19.95
CA THR A 77 -6.24 0.20 -19.70
C THR A 77 -4.88 0.58 -19.13
N LEU A 78 -4.32 -0.23 -18.22
CA LEU A 78 -2.97 -0.04 -17.69
C LEU A 78 -1.93 -0.09 -18.83
N ASP A 79 -2.02 -1.07 -19.70
CA ASP A 79 -1.17 -1.21 -20.90
C ASP A 79 -1.23 0.05 -21.79
N TYR A 80 -2.44 0.53 -22.05
CA TYR A 80 -2.65 1.78 -22.77
C TYR A 80 -2.02 2.99 -22.05
N VAL A 81 -2.18 3.10 -20.73
CA VAL A 81 -1.58 4.18 -19.93
C VAL A 81 -0.06 4.11 -20.01
N ILE A 82 0.54 2.94 -19.78
CA ILE A 82 1.99 2.72 -19.91
C ILE A 82 2.47 3.18 -21.29
N HIS A 83 1.77 2.78 -22.35
CA HIS A 83 2.14 3.17 -23.70
C HIS A 83 2.06 4.68 -23.91
N ARG A 84 0.98 5.31 -23.48
CA ARG A 84 0.75 6.76 -23.63
C ARG A 84 1.78 7.59 -22.88
N GLU A 85 2.07 7.20 -21.62
CA GLU A 85 2.84 8.00 -20.67
C GLU A 85 4.36 7.85 -20.87
N SER A 86 4.84 6.65 -21.16
CA SER A 86 6.28 6.38 -21.17
C SER A 86 6.78 5.55 -22.36
N ARG A 87 5.89 5.00 -23.17
CA ARG A 87 6.25 3.97 -24.16
C ARG A 87 6.92 2.74 -23.54
N GLY A 88 6.54 2.38 -22.30
CA GLY A 88 7.10 1.25 -21.57
C GLY A 88 8.43 1.51 -20.88
N GLN A 89 8.93 2.76 -20.86
CA GLN A 89 10.23 3.10 -20.30
C GLN A 89 10.14 3.36 -18.79
N THR A 90 10.83 2.54 -18.00
CA THR A 90 10.89 2.69 -16.53
C THR A 90 11.59 3.97 -16.08
N SER A 91 12.57 4.43 -16.87
CA SER A 91 13.37 5.63 -16.61
C SER A 91 12.75 6.92 -17.16
N ALA A 92 11.53 6.86 -17.69
CA ALA A 92 10.87 8.03 -18.24
C ALA A 92 10.73 9.14 -17.18
N PHE A 93 11.14 10.36 -17.56
CA PHE A 93 11.05 11.56 -16.73
C PHE A 93 10.61 12.76 -17.55
N ASN A 94 9.52 13.40 -17.16
CA ASN A 94 9.08 14.66 -17.72
C ASN A 94 9.34 15.81 -16.74
N PRO A 95 10.45 16.56 -16.86
CA PRO A 95 10.79 17.66 -15.97
C PRO A 95 9.89 18.90 -16.16
N LYS A 96 9.12 18.97 -17.25
CA LYS A 96 8.24 20.12 -17.55
C LYS A 96 6.94 20.07 -16.75
N ASP A 97 6.57 18.91 -16.21
CA ASP A 97 5.41 18.81 -15.37
C ASP A 97 5.66 19.50 -14.02
N PRO A 98 4.65 20.18 -13.45
CA PRO A 98 4.79 20.86 -12.17
C PRO A 98 5.11 19.87 -11.03
N ASN A 99 5.46 20.42 -9.85
CA ASN A 99 5.71 19.67 -8.62
C ASN A 99 6.89 18.68 -8.69
N GLY A 100 7.93 19.01 -9.47
CA GLY A 100 9.13 18.19 -9.58
C GLY A 100 9.07 17.12 -10.66
N GLY A 101 8.17 17.29 -11.64
CA GLY A 101 8.07 16.44 -12.81
C GLY A 101 7.26 15.17 -12.60
N SER A 102 7.11 14.39 -13.67
CA SER A 102 6.47 13.07 -13.65
C SER A 102 7.46 11.97 -14.00
N ARG A 103 7.32 10.81 -13.39
CA ARG A 103 8.29 9.71 -13.46
C ARG A 103 7.65 8.38 -13.77
N CYS A 104 8.46 7.48 -14.30
CA CYS A 104 8.24 6.06 -14.48
C CYS A 104 7.23 5.67 -15.58
N LEU A 105 6.87 4.37 -15.61
CA LEU A 105 6.00 3.76 -16.61
C LEU A 105 4.68 4.51 -16.83
N ILE A 106 4.08 5.01 -15.79
CA ILE A 106 2.75 5.65 -15.81
C ILE A 106 2.79 7.13 -15.43
N GLN A 107 3.97 7.75 -15.49
CA GLN A 107 4.21 9.18 -15.29
C GLN A 107 3.53 9.76 -14.04
N ILE A 108 3.89 9.18 -12.89
CA ILE A 108 3.40 9.68 -11.60
C ILE A 108 3.99 11.05 -11.32
N ASN A 109 3.12 12.07 -11.20
CA ASN A 109 3.52 13.44 -10.91
C ASN A 109 4.05 13.60 -9.48
N GLY A 110 5.02 14.49 -9.30
CA GLY A 110 5.66 14.75 -8.02
C GLY A 110 4.71 15.23 -6.91
N SER A 111 3.53 15.75 -7.26
CA SER A 111 2.49 16.10 -6.28
C SER A 111 2.03 14.92 -5.43
N TRP A 112 2.13 13.69 -5.94
CA TRP A 112 1.78 12.46 -5.22
C TRP A 112 2.87 11.98 -4.25
N THR A 113 4.11 12.46 -4.40
CA THR A 113 5.27 11.93 -3.68
C THR A 113 5.10 11.96 -2.15
N ARG A 114 4.60 13.08 -1.60
CA ARG A 114 4.37 13.19 -0.15
C ARG A 114 3.33 12.17 0.32
N TRP A 115 2.19 12.13 -0.33
CA TRP A 115 1.09 11.22 0.03
C TRP A 115 1.49 9.75 -0.10
N LEU A 116 2.22 9.37 -1.16
CA LEU A 116 2.73 8.01 -1.34
C LEU A 116 3.77 7.61 -0.28
N ARG A 117 4.59 8.55 0.19
CA ARG A 117 5.48 8.32 1.34
C ARG A 117 4.70 8.07 2.62
N ASP A 118 3.68 8.88 2.88
CA ASP A 118 2.81 8.73 4.06
C ASP A 118 2.06 7.38 4.03
N LYS A 119 1.85 6.80 2.85
CA LYS A 119 1.31 5.45 2.63
C LYS A 119 2.37 4.33 2.70
N GLY A 120 3.65 4.66 2.83
CA GLY A 120 4.74 3.68 2.86
C GLY A 120 5.08 3.04 1.51
N VAL A 121 4.60 3.61 0.40
CA VAL A 121 4.81 3.06 -0.95
C VAL A 121 6.21 3.38 -1.48
N LEU A 122 6.75 4.55 -1.11
CA LEU A 122 8.09 5.00 -1.49
C LEU A 122 8.74 5.80 -0.37
N THR A 123 10.06 6.00 -0.43
CA THR A 123 10.81 6.85 0.50
C THR A 123 11.22 8.18 -0.15
N LYS A 124 11.55 8.14 -1.43
CA LYS A 124 11.92 9.31 -2.25
C LYS A 124 11.31 9.19 -3.66
N ALA A 125 11.22 10.31 -4.37
CA ALA A 125 10.61 10.35 -5.71
C ALA A 125 11.28 9.40 -6.71
N ASP A 126 12.59 9.21 -6.61
CA ASP A 126 13.35 8.37 -7.54
C ASP A 126 13.13 6.86 -7.34
N ASP A 127 12.50 6.45 -6.23
CA ASP A 127 12.08 5.05 -6.04
C ASP A 127 11.06 4.63 -7.11
N LEU A 128 10.38 5.59 -7.74
CA LEU A 128 9.45 5.36 -8.85
C LEU A 128 10.11 4.78 -10.09
N TYR A 129 11.43 4.93 -10.28
CA TYR A 129 12.12 4.29 -11.42
C TYR A 129 12.22 2.77 -11.28
N ASN A 130 11.98 2.21 -10.09
CA ASN A 130 11.76 0.78 -9.93
C ASN A 130 10.35 0.44 -10.44
N PRO A 131 10.19 -0.48 -11.41
CA PRO A 131 8.88 -0.77 -12.01
C PRO A 131 7.86 -1.31 -11.01
N ARG A 132 8.29 -2.11 -10.02
CA ARG A 132 7.41 -2.58 -8.95
C ARG A 132 6.88 -1.42 -8.11
N THR A 133 7.74 -0.52 -7.67
CA THR A 133 7.34 0.67 -6.91
C THR A 133 6.42 1.56 -7.75
N CYS A 134 6.73 1.75 -9.03
CA CYS A 134 5.90 2.53 -9.95
C CYS A 134 4.49 1.96 -10.07
N LEU A 135 4.34 0.66 -10.35
CA LEU A 135 3.04 0.02 -10.53
C LEU A 135 2.26 -0.10 -9.22
N THR A 136 2.95 -0.31 -8.07
CA THR A 136 2.32 -0.27 -6.73
C THR A 136 1.80 1.14 -6.41
N ALA A 137 2.58 2.17 -6.70
CA ALA A 137 2.15 3.55 -6.55
C ALA A 137 0.95 3.88 -7.45
N GLY A 138 0.98 3.37 -8.69
CA GLY A 138 -0.13 3.47 -9.63
C GLY A 138 -1.41 2.87 -9.11
N LEU A 139 -1.37 1.62 -8.60
CA LEU A 139 -2.53 0.95 -8.02
C LEU A 139 -3.07 1.73 -6.80
N THR A 140 -2.18 2.25 -5.96
CA THR A 140 -2.55 3.08 -4.80
C THR A 140 -3.28 4.37 -5.24
N ILE A 141 -2.80 5.03 -6.31
CA ILE A 141 -3.44 6.22 -6.88
C ILE A 141 -4.76 5.85 -7.59
N TYR A 142 -4.81 4.71 -8.26
CA TYR A 142 -6.03 4.19 -8.89
C TYR A 142 -7.13 3.99 -7.84
N GLN A 143 -6.81 3.36 -6.71
CA GLN A 143 -7.75 3.18 -5.61
C GLN A 143 -8.22 4.53 -5.04
N TYR A 144 -7.30 5.49 -4.86
CA TYR A 144 -7.68 6.85 -4.49
C TYR A 144 -8.65 7.47 -5.52
N GLY A 145 -8.44 7.21 -6.81
CA GLY A 145 -9.34 7.65 -7.88
C GLY A 145 -10.76 7.10 -7.72
N ILE A 146 -10.88 5.80 -7.37
CA ILE A 146 -12.17 5.17 -7.05
C ILE A 146 -12.83 5.88 -5.86
N ASP A 147 -12.11 5.99 -4.75
CA ASP A 147 -12.64 6.51 -3.49
C ASP A 147 -13.06 7.99 -3.61
N ARG A 148 -12.28 8.78 -4.34
CA ARG A 148 -12.46 10.24 -4.45
C ARG A 148 -13.39 10.67 -5.57
N TYR A 149 -13.34 9.98 -6.70
CA TYR A 149 -14.01 10.39 -7.95
C TYR A 149 -14.99 9.31 -8.46
N GLY A 150 -15.03 8.15 -7.80
CA GLY A 150 -15.81 6.98 -8.24
C GLY A 150 -15.28 6.36 -9.53
N TYR A 151 -14.01 6.66 -9.92
CA TYR A 151 -13.38 6.11 -11.12
C TYR A 151 -11.86 6.13 -11.01
N GLY A 152 -11.23 4.96 -11.00
CA GLY A 152 -9.81 4.78 -10.72
C GLY A 152 -8.86 5.44 -11.70
N TRP A 153 -9.24 5.58 -12.95
CA TRP A 153 -8.40 6.17 -13.99
C TRP A 153 -8.49 7.70 -14.11
N SER A 154 -9.32 8.35 -13.26
CA SER A 154 -9.44 9.81 -13.23
C SER A 154 -8.11 10.56 -13.09
N PRO A 155 -7.14 10.10 -12.27
CA PRO A 155 -5.83 10.76 -12.15
C PRO A 155 -5.02 10.83 -13.45
N TRP A 156 -5.27 9.90 -14.38
CA TRP A 156 -4.65 9.90 -15.72
C TRP A 156 -5.55 10.50 -16.81
N ALA A 157 -6.62 11.19 -16.43
CA ALA A 157 -7.57 11.79 -17.37
C ALA A 157 -8.16 10.80 -18.41
N ILE A 158 -8.23 9.51 -18.06
CA ILE A 158 -8.96 8.53 -18.86
C ILE A 158 -10.45 8.72 -18.61
N ARG A 159 -11.22 8.85 -19.68
CA ARG A 159 -12.69 8.99 -19.58
C ARG A 159 -13.31 7.64 -19.25
N ARG A 160 -14.42 7.70 -18.52
CA ARG A 160 -15.27 6.53 -18.36
C ARG A 160 -15.80 6.10 -19.73
N PRO A 161 -15.86 4.79 -20.01
CA PRO A 161 -16.50 4.27 -21.21
C PRO A 161 -17.98 4.63 -21.26
#